data_a513bb277141dda9640e317ba2a099ec
#
_entry.id   a513bb277141dda9640e317ba2a099ec
#
_cell.length_a   1.000
_cell.length_b   1.000
_cell.length_c   1.000
_cell.angle_alpha   90.00
_cell.angle_beta   90.00
_cell.angle_gamma   90.00
#
_symmetry.space_group_name_H-M   'P 1'
#
loop_
_entity.id
_entity.type
_entity.pdbx_description
1 polymer ?
#
loop_
_entity_poly.entity_id
_entity_poly.type
_entity_poly.pdbx_seq_one_letter_code
_entity_poly.pdbx_strand_id
1 'polypeptide(L)'
;NSTLRNAGQAVHCTWVRELNDLADALGTHDAPQLLFFCVSDADEIGSAMEQRARLAPQVPVLVVRESLTEADLVLGLELGAADVVTLTARGRLQTVAARALDAARLDHALSGTLASARQYRDQMRAFMTGSTDAIAHVQEGIVVDVNPAWSELFGHADPGDLLGQPLMDMFDARSHAALKG
;
A
#
# COMPACT_ATOMS: atom_id res chain seq x y z
N ASN A 1 2.66 -26.43 -8.24
CA ASN A 1 3.94 -26.41 -7.53
C ASN A 1 5.13 -26.53 -8.50
N SER A 2 5.25 -27.60 -9.27
CA SER A 2 6.41 -27.83 -10.15
C SER A 2 6.58 -26.75 -11.21
N THR A 3 5.49 -26.22 -11.76
CA THR A 3 5.50 -25.21 -12.82
C THR A 3 6.13 -23.90 -12.35
N LEU A 4 5.79 -23.43 -11.15
CA LEU A 4 6.34 -22.18 -10.58
C LEU A 4 7.77 -22.38 -10.05
N ARG A 5 8.08 -23.54 -9.44
CA ARG A 5 9.45 -23.87 -9.01
C ARG A 5 10.44 -23.94 -10.18
N ASN A 6 10.02 -24.47 -11.32
CA ASN A 6 10.83 -24.53 -12.53
C ASN A 6 11.12 -23.14 -13.13
N ALA A 7 10.36 -22.13 -12.74
CA ALA A 7 10.61 -20.72 -13.08
C ALA A 7 11.56 -20.01 -12.08
N GLY A 8 12.22 -20.76 -11.17
CA GLY A 8 13.15 -20.21 -10.20
C GLY A 8 12.49 -19.54 -8.98
N GLN A 9 11.18 -19.67 -8.84
CA GLN A 9 10.45 -19.15 -7.69
C GLN A 9 10.40 -20.20 -6.58
N ALA A 10 10.90 -19.87 -5.39
CA ALA A 10 10.68 -20.67 -4.20
C ALA A 10 9.21 -20.49 -3.76
N VAL A 11 8.36 -21.50 -4.03
CA VAL A 11 6.93 -21.45 -3.68
C VAL A 11 6.57 -22.55 -2.70
N HIS A 12 5.80 -22.17 -1.69
CA HIS A 12 5.03 -23.05 -0.85
C HIS A 12 3.56 -22.94 -1.26
N CYS A 13 2.89 -24.09 -1.49
CA CYS A 13 1.47 -24.08 -1.87
C CYS A 13 0.68 -24.88 -0.86
N THR A 14 -0.38 -24.29 -0.35
CA THR A 14 -1.41 -24.96 0.43
C THR A 14 -2.59 -25.22 -0.47
N TRP A 15 -3.08 -26.47 -0.45
CA TRP A 15 -4.26 -26.87 -1.21
C TRP A 15 -5.48 -26.87 -0.32
N VAL A 16 -6.50 -26.10 -0.70
CA VAL A 16 -7.81 -26.04 -0.04
C VAL A 16 -8.82 -26.66 -0.99
N ARG A 17 -9.62 -27.61 -0.52
CA ARG A 17 -10.56 -28.36 -1.37
C ARG A 17 -11.83 -27.57 -1.64
N GLU A 18 -12.37 -26.96 -0.61
CA GLU A 18 -13.63 -26.25 -0.65
C GLU A 18 -13.43 -24.77 -0.37
N LEU A 19 -14.22 -23.96 -1.03
CA LEU A 19 -14.15 -22.50 -0.87
C LEU A 19 -14.45 -22.07 0.58
N ASN A 20 -15.30 -22.82 1.29
CA ASN A 20 -15.64 -22.55 2.69
C ASN A 20 -14.48 -22.73 3.66
N ASP A 21 -13.52 -23.61 3.32
CA ASP A 21 -12.33 -23.86 4.14
C ASP A 21 -11.24 -22.77 3.95
N LEU A 22 -11.45 -21.86 3.03
CA LEU A 22 -10.49 -20.79 2.71
C LEU A 22 -10.21 -19.91 3.93
N ALA A 23 -11.23 -19.58 4.72
CA ALA A 23 -11.08 -18.73 5.91
C ALA A 23 -10.15 -19.39 6.95
N ASP A 24 -10.32 -20.68 7.22
CA ASP A 24 -9.52 -21.44 8.17
C ASP A 24 -8.06 -21.58 7.67
N ALA A 25 -7.90 -21.82 6.36
CA ALA A 25 -6.59 -21.91 5.73
C ALA A 25 -5.82 -20.58 5.82
N LEU A 26 -6.48 -19.44 5.63
CA LEU A 26 -5.90 -18.12 5.76
C LEU A 26 -5.55 -17.77 7.22
N GLY A 27 -6.31 -18.27 8.19
CA GLY A 27 -6.05 -18.06 9.62
C GLY A 27 -4.91 -18.91 10.18
N THR A 28 -4.56 -20.02 9.52
CA THR A 28 -3.59 -21.01 10.03
C THR A 28 -2.20 -20.85 9.45
N HIS A 29 -2.05 -20.19 8.32
CA HIS A 29 -0.80 -20.04 7.56
C HIS A 29 -0.42 -18.58 7.41
N ASP A 30 0.83 -18.33 7.02
CA ASP A 30 1.26 -17.00 6.59
C ASP A 30 0.37 -16.49 5.45
N ALA A 31 0.15 -15.17 5.42
CA ALA A 31 -0.68 -14.54 4.41
C ALA A 31 -0.21 -14.93 2.99
N PRO A 32 -1.08 -15.50 2.15
CA PRO A 32 -0.70 -15.90 0.81
C PRO A 32 -0.34 -14.68 -0.04
N GLN A 33 0.63 -14.85 -0.93
CA GLN A 33 1.01 -13.82 -1.89
C GLN A 33 0.19 -13.90 -3.19
N LEU A 34 -0.48 -15.03 -3.43
CA LEU A 34 -1.27 -15.30 -4.63
C LEU A 34 -2.27 -16.42 -4.34
N LEU A 35 -3.49 -16.26 -4.80
CA LEU A 35 -4.54 -17.29 -4.76
C LEU A 35 -4.80 -17.85 -6.15
N PHE A 36 -5.04 -19.13 -6.22
CA PHE A 36 -5.52 -19.82 -7.42
C PHE A 36 -6.89 -20.40 -7.15
N PHE A 37 -7.90 -19.95 -7.87
CA PHE A 37 -9.21 -20.56 -7.84
C PHE A 37 -9.41 -21.46 -9.05
N CYS A 38 -9.46 -22.76 -8.82
CA CYS A 38 -9.80 -23.76 -9.86
C CYS A 38 -11.33 -23.89 -9.90
N VAL A 39 -11.93 -23.45 -10.99
CA VAL A 39 -13.38 -23.40 -11.16
C VAL A 39 -13.82 -24.21 -12.39
N SER A 40 -14.94 -24.90 -12.27
CA SER A 40 -15.46 -25.77 -13.33
C SER A 40 -16.36 -24.99 -14.29
N ASP A 41 -17.14 -24.06 -13.78
CA ASP A 41 -18.05 -23.22 -14.58
C ASP A 41 -17.88 -21.72 -14.28
N ALA A 42 -18.59 -20.90 -15.05
CA ALA A 42 -18.49 -19.45 -14.96
C ALA A 42 -19.16 -18.90 -13.68
N ASP A 43 -20.18 -19.55 -13.17
CA ASP A 43 -20.93 -19.10 -11.99
C ASP A 43 -20.08 -19.22 -10.72
N GLU A 44 -19.17 -20.20 -10.68
CA GLU A 44 -18.21 -20.36 -9.58
C GLU A 44 -17.19 -19.20 -9.51
N ILE A 45 -16.89 -18.51 -10.61
CA ILE A 45 -15.99 -17.38 -10.61
C ILE A 45 -16.50 -16.26 -9.68
N GLY A 46 -17.80 -15.95 -9.79
CA GLY A 46 -18.42 -14.93 -8.95
C GLY A 46 -18.28 -15.24 -7.45
N SER A 47 -18.64 -16.46 -7.06
CA SER A 47 -18.57 -16.92 -5.66
C SER A 47 -17.13 -16.90 -5.12
N ALA A 48 -16.15 -17.32 -5.93
CA ALA A 48 -14.73 -17.31 -5.56
C ALA A 48 -14.22 -15.87 -5.35
N MET A 49 -14.57 -14.96 -6.25
CA MET A 49 -14.15 -13.55 -6.16
C MET A 49 -14.82 -12.83 -4.98
N GLU A 50 -16.06 -13.14 -4.67
CA GLU A 50 -16.77 -12.63 -3.49
C GLU A 50 -16.09 -13.06 -2.18
N GLN A 51 -15.74 -14.34 -2.06
CA GLN A 51 -14.98 -14.86 -0.93
C GLN A 51 -13.61 -14.19 -0.79
N ARG A 52 -12.89 -14.03 -1.89
CA ARG A 52 -11.61 -13.31 -1.90
C ARG A 52 -11.78 -11.88 -1.42
N ALA A 53 -12.77 -11.15 -1.94
CA ALA A 53 -13.01 -9.75 -1.56
C ALA A 53 -13.28 -9.60 -0.05
N ARG A 54 -13.91 -10.61 0.57
CA ARG A 54 -14.20 -10.63 1.99
C ARG A 54 -13.02 -11.04 2.86
N LEU A 55 -12.27 -12.06 2.44
CA LEU A 55 -11.26 -12.72 3.29
C LEU A 55 -9.83 -12.23 3.02
N ALA A 56 -9.52 -11.89 1.79
CA ALA A 56 -8.16 -11.53 1.36
C ALA A 56 -8.18 -10.47 0.24
N PRO A 57 -8.74 -9.27 0.48
CA PRO A 57 -8.97 -8.25 -0.57
C PRO A 57 -7.70 -7.75 -1.26
N GLN A 58 -6.56 -7.85 -0.61
CA GLN A 58 -5.26 -7.38 -1.13
C GLN A 58 -4.49 -8.47 -1.88
N VAL A 59 -4.94 -9.74 -1.79
CA VAL A 59 -4.23 -10.85 -2.43
C VAL A 59 -4.68 -10.99 -3.88
N PRO A 60 -3.76 -10.98 -4.86
CA PRO A 60 -4.12 -11.22 -6.25
C PRO A 60 -4.65 -12.64 -6.45
N VAL A 61 -5.57 -12.78 -7.40
CA VAL A 61 -6.21 -14.07 -7.73
C VAL A 61 -5.99 -14.39 -9.20
N LEU A 62 -5.61 -15.62 -9.47
CA LEU A 62 -5.70 -16.23 -10.79
C LEU A 62 -6.83 -17.26 -10.81
N VAL A 63 -7.75 -17.08 -11.72
CA VAL A 63 -8.80 -18.07 -11.97
C VAL A 63 -8.25 -19.09 -12.95
N VAL A 64 -8.41 -20.36 -12.62
CA VAL A 64 -7.93 -21.50 -13.41
C VAL A 64 -9.10 -22.30 -13.92
N ARG A 65 -9.17 -22.49 -15.24
CA ARG A 65 -10.20 -23.28 -15.91
C ARG A 65 -9.58 -24.43 -16.72
N GLU A 66 -10.35 -25.47 -17.00
CA GLU A 66 -9.92 -26.53 -17.92
C GLU A 66 -9.87 -26.03 -19.35
N SER A 67 -10.90 -25.30 -19.78
CA SER A 67 -10.98 -24.61 -21.06
C SER A 67 -11.26 -23.13 -20.83
N LEU A 68 -10.77 -22.29 -21.71
CA LEU A 68 -10.90 -20.84 -21.60
C LEU A 68 -11.64 -20.29 -22.80
N THR A 69 -12.73 -19.59 -22.57
CA THR A 69 -13.43 -18.78 -23.56
C THR A 69 -13.11 -17.30 -23.33
N GLU A 70 -13.37 -16.48 -24.36
CA GLU A 70 -13.23 -15.02 -24.21
C GLU A 70 -14.19 -14.47 -23.15
N ALA A 71 -15.40 -15.02 -23.06
CA ALA A 71 -16.37 -14.63 -22.05
C ALA A 71 -15.88 -14.94 -20.62
N ASP A 72 -15.25 -16.07 -20.39
CA ASP A 72 -14.65 -16.40 -19.06
C ASP A 72 -13.54 -15.42 -18.70
N LEU A 73 -12.72 -15.03 -19.67
CA LEU A 73 -11.64 -14.08 -19.47
C LEU A 73 -12.20 -12.71 -19.09
N VAL A 74 -13.17 -12.20 -19.84
CA VAL A 74 -13.81 -10.90 -19.57
C VAL A 74 -14.46 -10.93 -18.17
N LEU A 75 -15.26 -11.95 -17.88
CA LEU A 75 -15.94 -12.08 -16.59
C LEU A 75 -14.95 -12.10 -15.42
N GLY A 76 -13.89 -12.90 -15.51
CA GLY A 76 -12.90 -12.99 -14.46
C GLY A 76 -12.19 -11.65 -14.20
N LEU A 77 -11.83 -10.94 -15.26
CA LEU A 77 -11.18 -9.63 -15.16
C LEU A 77 -12.13 -8.56 -14.60
N GLU A 78 -13.38 -8.52 -15.04
CA GLU A 78 -14.42 -7.60 -14.52
C GLU A 78 -14.68 -7.81 -13.03
N LEU A 79 -14.62 -9.06 -12.55
CA LEU A 79 -14.77 -9.40 -11.14
C LEU A 79 -13.48 -9.17 -10.33
N GLY A 80 -12.40 -8.70 -10.97
CA GLY A 80 -11.16 -8.31 -10.31
C GLY A 80 -10.14 -9.44 -10.14
N ALA A 81 -10.21 -10.52 -10.92
CA ALA A 81 -9.11 -11.46 -11.04
C ALA A 81 -7.92 -10.82 -11.77
N ALA A 82 -6.70 -11.20 -11.39
CA ALA A 82 -5.49 -10.71 -12.07
C ALA A 82 -5.37 -11.28 -13.50
N ASP A 83 -5.84 -12.50 -13.72
CA ASP A 83 -6.03 -13.11 -15.05
C ASP A 83 -6.85 -14.41 -14.90
N VAL A 84 -7.29 -14.94 -16.07
CA VAL A 84 -7.90 -16.28 -16.19
C VAL A 84 -6.99 -17.13 -17.08
N VAL A 85 -6.62 -18.31 -16.59
CA VAL A 85 -5.62 -19.16 -17.23
C VAL A 85 -6.08 -20.63 -17.29
N THR A 86 -5.41 -21.41 -18.14
CA THR A 86 -5.57 -22.87 -18.15
C THR A 86 -4.31 -23.57 -17.66
N LEU A 87 -4.44 -24.72 -17.05
CA LEU A 87 -3.29 -25.53 -16.61
C LEU A 87 -2.47 -26.08 -17.78
N THR A 88 -3.06 -26.20 -18.94
CA THR A 88 -2.41 -26.68 -20.16
C THR A 88 -1.40 -25.66 -20.72
N ALA A 89 -1.69 -24.37 -20.57
CA ALA A 89 -0.83 -23.28 -21.02
C ALA A 89 0.22 -22.90 -19.96
N ARG A 90 1.12 -23.83 -19.61
CA ARG A 90 2.10 -23.69 -18.51
C ARG A 90 2.93 -22.42 -18.60
N GLY A 91 3.42 -22.05 -19.79
CA GLY A 91 4.21 -20.83 -19.97
C GLY A 91 3.41 -19.55 -19.67
N ARG A 92 2.14 -19.49 -20.09
CA ARG A 92 1.26 -18.38 -19.76
C ARG A 92 0.99 -18.33 -18.25
N LEU A 93 0.70 -19.47 -17.62
CA LEU A 93 0.48 -19.55 -16.18
C LEU A 93 1.69 -19.00 -15.40
N GLN A 94 2.91 -19.38 -15.78
CA GLN A 94 4.14 -18.88 -15.15
C GLN A 94 4.26 -17.36 -15.29
N THR A 95 4.09 -16.84 -16.51
CA THR A 95 4.24 -15.41 -16.79
C THR A 95 3.21 -14.59 -16.03
N VAL A 96 1.96 -15.02 -16.03
CA VAL A 96 0.88 -14.29 -15.37
C VAL A 96 1.03 -14.36 -13.85
N ALA A 97 1.40 -15.52 -13.29
CA ALA A 97 1.65 -15.65 -11.85
C ALA A 97 2.84 -14.78 -11.40
N ALA A 98 3.93 -14.75 -12.15
CA ALA A 98 5.07 -13.88 -11.86
C ALA A 98 4.66 -12.40 -11.87
N ARG A 99 3.95 -11.95 -12.89
CA ARG A 99 3.46 -10.57 -13.00
C ARG A 99 2.52 -10.19 -11.85
N ALA A 100 1.60 -11.09 -11.48
CA ALA A 100 0.68 -10.86 -10.37
C ALA A 100 1.42 -10.74 -9.03
N LEU A 101 2.42 -11.60 -8.79
CA LEU A 101 3.26 -11.54 -7.61
C LEU A 101 4.11 -10.26 -7.56
N ASP A 102 4.71 -9.87 -8.66
CA ASP A 102 5.54 -8.66 -8.72
C ASP A 102 4.69 -7.40 -8.51
N ALA A 103 3.50 -7.33 -9.12
CA ALA A 103 2.56 -6.24 -8.92
C ALA A 103 2.11 -6.14 -7.45
N ALA A 104 1.77 -7.27 -6.81
CA ALA A 104 1.38 -7.30 -5.40
C ALA A 104 2.51 -6.89 -4.46
N ARG A 105 3.76 -7.33 -4.75
CA ARG A 105 4.93 -6.91 -3.97
C ARG A 105 5.19 -5.42 -4.06
N LEU A 106 5.06 -4.85 -5.26
CA LEU A 106 5.23 -3.42 -5.48
C LEU A 106 4.16 -2.61 -4.75
N ASP A 107 2.90 -3.01 -4.85
CA ASP A 107 1.77 -2.37 -4.17
C ASP A 107 1.94 -2.41 -2.65
N HIS A 108 2.34 -3.57 -2.11
CA HIS A 108 2.61 -3.74 -0.67
C HIS A 108 3.78 -2.86 -0.20
N ALA A 109 4.88 -2.80 -0.96
CA ALA A 109 6.02 -1.95 -0.64
C ALA A 109 5.65 -0.47 -0.66
N LEU A 110 4.88 -0.03 -1.68
CA LEU A 110 4.39 1.34 -1.78
C LEU A 110 3.46 1.70 -0.63
N SER A 111 2.50 0.84 -0.32
CA SER A 111 1.56 1.03 0.79
C SER A 111 2.28 1.11 2.14
N GLY A 112 3.27 0.24 2.37
CA GLY A 112 4.11 0.27 3.56
C GLY A 112 4.92 1.56 3.68
N THR A 113 5.50 2.03 2.59
CA THR A 113 6.27 3.30 2.56
C THR A 113 5.37 4.49 2.86
N LEU A 114 4.18 4.54 2.25
CA LEU A 114 3.20 5.61 2.50
C LEU A 114 2.68 5.59 3.94
N ALA A 115 2.42 4.41 4.51
CA ALA A 115 2.01 4.27 5.92
C ALA A 115 3.10 4.79 6.87
N SER A 116 4.36 4.40 6.64
CA SER A 116 5.51 4.87 7.42
C SER A 116 5.70 6.39 7.32
N ALA A 117 5.58 6.95 6.11
CA ALA A 117 5.69 8.40 5.91
C ALA A 117 4.57 9.17 6.64
N ARG A 118 3.33 8.66 6.62
CA ARG A 118 2.22 9.23 7.38
C ARG A 118 2.47 9.18 8.87
N GLN A 119 2.88 8.02 9.39
CA GLN A 119 3.19 7.85 10.80
C GLN A 119 4.29 8.81 11.25
N TYR A 120 5.36 8.94 10.47
CA TYR A 120 6.46 9.85 10.78
C TYR A 120 6.01 11.31 10.80
N ARG A 121 5.19 11.72 9.84
CA ARG A 121 4.60 13.06 9.80
C ARG A 121 3.72 13.33 11.01
N ASP A 122 2.89 12.37 11.40
CA ASP A 122 1.98 12.54 12.53
C ASP A 122 2.73 12.58 13.87
N GLN A 123 3.80 11.79 14.03
CA GLN A 123 4.72 11.88 15.17
C GLN A 123 5.42 13.25 15.23
N MET A 124 5.92 13.74 14.09
CA MET A 124 6.55 15.07 14.03
C MET A 124 5.58 16.18 14.39
N ARG A 125 4.34 16.10 13.87
CA ARG A 125 3.29 17.07 14.23
C ARG A 125 2.96 17.01 15.72
N ALA A 126 2.82 15.83 16.32
CA ALA A 126 2.58 15.67 17.74
C ALA A 126 3.72 16.24 18.58
N PHE A 127 4.98 16.01 18.16
CA PHE A 127 6.16 16.59 18.81
C PHE A 127 6.13 18.13 18.74
N MET A 128 5.90 18.69 17.57
CA MET A 128 5.79 20.15 17.36
C MET A 128 4.71 20.75 18.26
N THR A 129 3.51 20.16 18.25
CA THR A 129 2.36 20.70 19.03
C THR A 129 2.54 20.53 20.53
N GLY A 130 3.17 19.44 20.98
CA GLY A 130 3.39 19.15 22.41
C GLY A 130 4.62 19.80 23.02
N SER A 131 5.50 20.43 22.23
CA SER A 131 6.69 21.09 22.73
C SER A 131 6.33 22.43 23.37
N THR A 132 6.93 22.71 24.53
CA THR A 132 6.92 24.04 25.17
C THR A 132 7.95 24.99 24.57
N ASP A 133 8.93 24.46 23.84
CA ASP A 133 9.89 25.27 23.11
C ASP A 133 9.29 25.84 21.84
N ALA A 134 9.62 27.09 21.53
CA ALA A 134 9.21 27.73 20.29
C ALA A 134 10.00 27.11 19.10
N ILE A 135 9.31 26.36 18.23
CA ILE A 135 9.90 25.65 17.09
C ILE A 135 9.32 26.22 15.80
N ALA A 136 10.21 26.56 14.85
CA ALA A 136 9.84 26.88 13.48
C ALA A 136 10.61 25.98 12.50
N HIS A 137 9.93 25.55 11.46
CA HIS A 137 10.55 24.93 10.29
C HIS A 137 10.75 25.98 9.22
N VAL A 138 12.00 26.14 8.80
CA VAL A 138 12.39 27.17 7.82
C VAL A 138 13.02 26.49 6.62
N GLN A 139 12.56 26.85 5.43
CA GLN A 139 13.12 26.38 4.16
C GLN A 139 13.52 27.59 3.30
N GLU A 140 14.78 27.63 2.87
CA GLU A 140 15.33 28.76 2.08
C GLU A 140 15.11 30.12 2.73
N GLY A 141 15.11 30.16 4.06
CA GLY A 141 14.88 31.40 4.82
C GLY A 141 13.43 31.80 5.01
N ILE A 142 12.49 31.01 4.47
CA ILE A 142 11.04 31.22 4.58
C ILE A 142 10.46 30.26 5.64
N VAL A 143 9.60 30.79 6.50
CA VAL A 143 8.89 30.00 7.50
C VAL A 143 7.81 29.16 6.81
N VAL A 144 7.93 27.82 6.92
CA VAL A 144 6.98 26.87 6.30
C VAL A 144 6.08 26.19 7.32
N ASP A 145 6.49 26.13 8.60
CA ASP A 145 5.66 25.58 9.68
C ASP A 145 6.13 26.14 11.02
N VAL A 146 5.22 26.32 11.98
CA VAL A 146 5.50 26.78 13.34
C VAL A 146 4.63 26.04 14.35
N ASN A 147 5.16 25.86 15.56
CA ASN A 147 4.36 25.30 16.64
C ASN A 147 3.60 26.41 17.42
N PRO A 148 2.63 26.04 18.28
CA PRO A 148 1.87 27.01 19.07
C PRO A 148 2.77 27.89 19.97
N ALA A 149 3.82 27.33 20.56
CA ALA A 149 4.74 28.07 21.40
C ALA A 149 5.51 29.18 20.61
N TRP A 150 5.80 28.93 19.33
CA TRP A 150 6.37 29.97 18.46
C TRP A 150 5.39 31.11 18.22
N SER A 151 4.12 30.78 17.89
CA SER A 151 3.09 31.79 17.66
C SER A 151 2.86 32.65 18.92
N GLU A 152 2.81 32.02 20.08
CA GLU A 152 2.69 32.72 21.38
C GLU A 152 3.90 33.63 21.66
N LEU A 153 5.12 33.16 21.38
CA LEU A 153 6.34 33.92 21.58
C LEU A 153 6.38 35.21 20.76
N PHE A 154 5.88 35.17 19.51
CA PHE A 154 5.82 36.30 18.62
C PHE A 154 4.50 37.08 18.67
N GLY A 155 3.55 36.67 19.53
CA GLY A 155 2.30 37.39 19.77
C GLY A 155 1.25 37.22 18.67
N HIS A 156 1.35 36.19 17.85
CA HIS A 156 0.40 35.89 16.79
C HIS A 156 -0.66 34.89 17.28
N ALA A 157 -1.92 35.23 17.03
CA ALA A 157 -3.05 34.37 17.38
C ALA A 157 -3.24 33.21 16.40
N ASP A 158 -2.87 33.40 15.13
CA ASP A 158 -2.97 32.40 14.06
C ASP A 158 -1.56 32.07 13.54
N PRO A 159 -1.12 30.82 13.62
CA PRO A 159 0.12 30.35 12.98
C PRO A 159 0.17 30.67 11.47
N GLY A 160 -0.98 30.71 10.81
CA GLY A 160 -1.10 31.04 9.38
C GLY A 160 -0.53 32.41 9.01
N ASP A 161 -0.55 33.39 9.92
CA ASP A 161 -0.03 34.72 9.69
C ASP A 161 1.51 34.73 9.53
N LEU A 162 2.18 33.71 10.04
CA LEU A 162 3.64 33.57 10.02
C LEU A 162 4.15 32.76 8.83
N LEU A 163 3.29 31.95 8.23
CA LEU A 163 3.69 31.08 7.11
C LEU A 163 3.96 31.87 5.84
N GLY A 164 5.02 31.50 5.14
CA GLY A 164 5.45 32.15 3.90
C GLY A 164 6.24 33.45 4.11
N GLN A 165 6.44 33.87 5.36
CA GLN A 165 7.24 35.08 5.67
C GLN A 165 8.73 34.74 5.79
N PRO A 166 9.62 35.66 5.43
CA PRO A 166 11.05 35.52 5.69
C PRO A 166 11.32 35.46 7.21
N LEU A 167 12.06 34.47 7.66
CA LEU A 167 12.40 34.31 9.08
C LEU A 167 13.07 35.60 9.64
N MET A 168 13.90 36.25 8.83
CA MET A 168 14.63 37.43 9.24
C MET A 168 13.73 38.62 9.57
N ASP A 169 12.54 38.70 8.98
CA ASP A 169 11.60 39.82 9.21
C ASP A 169 10.91 39.72 10.60
N MET A 170 11.02 38.56 11.25
CA MET A 170 10.50 38.34 12.61
C MET A 170 11.44 38.82 13.70
N PHE A 171 12.67 39.20 13.36
CA PHE A 171 13.71 39.58 14.32
C PHE A 171 14.20 41.01 14.10
N ASP A 172 14.57 41.68 15.17
CA ASP A 172 15.25 42.97 15.08
C ASP A 172 16.54 42.90 14.28
N ALA A 173 16.84 43.94 13.55
CA ALA A 173 18.07 44.05 12.74
C ALA A 173 19.37 43.78 13.53
N ARG A 174 19.35 43.98 14.84
CA ARG A 174 20.49 43.64 15.73
C ARG A 174 20.70 42.15 15.91
N SER A 175 19.62 41.36 15.85
CA SER A 175 19.64 39.91 15.99
C SER A 175 20.02 39.18 14.70
N HIS A 176 19.96 39.85 13.54
CA HIS A 176 20.27 39.26 12.25
C HIS A 176 21.71 38.73 12.14
N ALA A 177 22.66 39.36 12.84
CA ALA A 177 24.06 38.90 12.84
C ALA A 177 24.24 37.57 13.57
N ALA A 178 23.49 37.34 14.65
CA ALA A 178 23.52 36.10 15.43
C ALA A 178 22.82 34.93 14.71
N LEU A 179 21.85 35.21 13.83
CA LEU A 179 21.12 34.21 13.07
C LEU A 179 21.86 33.74 11.79
N LYS A 180 22.87 34.51 11.33
CA LYS A 180 23.70 34.19 10.15
C LYS A 180 24.99 33.43 10.47
N GLY A 181 25.29 33.22 11.75
CA GLY A 181 26.50 32.54 12.27
C GLY A 181 26.36 31.03 12.32
#